data_eed1e6fcfeaa14bfd9e77672b916b131
#
_entry.id   eed1e6fcfeaa14bfd9e77672b916b131
#
_cell.length_a   1.000
_cell.length_b   1.000
_cell.length_c   1.000
_cell.angle_alpha   90.00
_cell.angle_beta   90.00
_cell.angle_gamma   90.00
#
_symmetry.space_group_name_H-M   'P 1'
#
loop_
_entity.id
_entity.type
_entity.pdbx_description
1 polymer ?
#
loop_
_entity_poly.entity_id
_entity_poly.type
_entity_poly.pdbx_seq_one_letter_code
_entity_poly.pdbx_strand_id
1 'polypeptide(L)'
;MYDMFAGCSSLTSLDLSNFKTQNVTDMGWMFSNCVNLATIYASDKFVTIAYLLNGAMFKDCKKFVGAVPYDPNRVGKEMANYTTGYFTYKAASGIDAVSTTDNIAAEYYDVNGRRLNAPQKGLNIVKRGNRTTKVLVK
;
A
#
# COMPACT_ATOMS: atom_id res chain seq x y z
N MET A 1 4.74 17.04 3.81
CA MET A 1 4.66 16.58 2.40
C MET A 1 3.99 17.64 1.53
N TYR A 2 4.08 18.89 1.96
CA TYR A 2 3.55 20.03 1.23
C TYR A 2 4.25 20.14 -0.15
N ASP A 3 3.48 20.38 -1.22
CA ASP A 3 3.94 20.55 -2.62
C ASP A 3 4.84 19.44 -3.17
N MET A 4 4.88 18.26 -2.56
CA MET A 4 5.90 17.24 -2.84
C MET A 4 5.96 16.82 -4.32
N PHE A 5 4.84 16.73 -5.00
CA PHE A 5 4.73 16.39 -6.43
C PHE A 5 4.08 17.50 -7.27
N ALA A 6 3.90 18.69 -6.70
CA ALA A 6 3.22 19.79 -7.38
C ALA A 6 3.91 20.13 -8.73
N GLY A 7 3.11 20.30 -9.76
CA GLY A 7 3.60 20.64 -11.10
C GLY A 7 4.31 19.50 -11.86
N CYS A 8 4.28 18.26 -11.36
CA CYS A 8 4.85 17.10 -12.07
C CYS A 8 3.99 16.75 -13.29
N SER A 9 4.04 17.58 -14.33
CA SER A 9 3.16 17.46 -15.51
C SER A 9 3.46 16.26 -16.41
N SER A 10 4.65 15.68 -16.33
CA SER A 10 5.03 14.47 -17.09
C SER A 10 4.63 13.18 -16.39
N LEU A 11 4.24 13.25 -15.11
CA LEU A 11 3.90 12.08 -14.31
C LEU A 11 2.51 11.56 -14.69
N THR A 12 2.41 10.30 -15.09
CA THR A 12 1.15 9.64 -15.48
C THR A 12 0.61 8.70 -14.43
N SER A 13 1.51 8.09 -13.64
CA SER A 13 1.16 7.24 -12.50
C SER A 13 2.16 7.42 -11.36
N LEU A 14 1.72 7.15 -10.14
CA LEU A 14 2.56 7.27 -8.95
C LEU A 14 2.21 6.15 -7.97
N ASP A 15 3.21 5.46 -7.47
CA ASP A 15 3.03 4.39 -6.48
C ASP A 15 3.43 4.88 -5.09
N LEU A 16 2.44 5.08 -4.24
CA LEU A 16 2.58 5.46 -2.84
C LEU A 16 2.17 4.33 -1.89
N SER A 17 2.05 3.09 -2.39
CA SER A 17 1.56 1.95 -1.59
C SER A 17 2.42 1.66 -0.35
N ASN A 18 3.70 2.01 -0.38
CA ASN A 18 4.61 1.85 0.75
C ASN A 18 4.73 3.09 1.65
N PHE A 19 4.05 4.18 1.33
CA PHE A 19 4.11 5.41 2.12
C PHE A 19 3.32 5.27 3.42
N LYS A 20 3.99 5.51 4.56
CA LYS A 20 3.40 5.58 5.90
C LYS A 20 3.19 7.04 6.26
N THR A 21 1.95 7.51 6.24
CA THR A 21 1.63 8.93 6.38
C THR A 21 0.98 9.32 7.70
N GLN A 22 0.92 8.40 8.67
CA GLN A 22 0.26 8.62 9.96
C GLN A 22 0.82 9.80 10.78
N ASN A 23 2.06 10.22 10.52
CA ASN A 23 2.71 11.34 11.21
C ASN A 23 2.81 12.61 10.34
N VAL A 24 2.22 12.59 9.15
CA VAL A 24 2.26 13.75 8.24
C VAL A 24 1.15 14.72 8.61
N THR A 25 1.52 15.96 8.91
CA THR A 25 0.61 17.02 9.34
C THR A 25 0.21 17.98 8.22
N ASP A 26 0.94 18.02 7.11
CA ASP A 26 0.67 18.87 5.97
C ASP A 26 0.89 18.12 4.65
N MET A 27 -0.16 18.05 3.84
CA MET A 27 -0.16 17.50 2.48
C MET A 27 -0.80 18.50 1.49
N GLY A 28 -0.86 19.78 1.86
CA GLY A 28 -1.43 20.81 0.99
C GLY A 28 -0.71 20.83 -0.36
N TRP A 29 -1.45 21.00 -1.44
CA TRP A 29 -0.97 21.13 -2.83
C TRP A 29 -0.13 19.95 -3.34
N MET A 30 -0.07 18.83 -2.61
CA MET A 30 0.86 17.73 -2.85
C MET A 30 0.89 17.23 -4.30
N PHE A 31 -0.23 17.22 -5.00
CA PHE A 31 -0.35 16.80 -6.40
C PHE A 31 -0.86 17.90 -7.32
N SER A 32 -0.96 19.13 -6.84
CA SER A 32 -1.49 20.26 -7.63
C SER A 32 -0.78 20.41 -8.97
N ASN A 33 -1.53 20.67 -10.03
CA ASN A 33 -1.02 20.84 -11.40
C ASN A 33 -0.31 19.59 -11.99
N CYS A 34 -0.56 18.40 -11.46
CA CYS A 34 -0.15 17.14 -12.10
C CYS A 34 -1.13 16.79 -13.23
N VAL A 35 -1.11 17.56 -14.31
CA VAL A 35 -2.15 17.56 -15.37
C VAL A 35 -2.28 16.24 -16.14
N ASN A 36 -1.25 15.40 -16.13
CA ASN A 36 -1.26 14.09 -16.79
C ASN A 36 -1.35 12.91 -15.82
N LEU A 37 -1.38 13.17 -14.51
CA LEU A 37 -1.45 12.13 -13.50
C LEU A 37 -2.84 11.48 -13.52
N ALA A 38 -2.88 10.21 -13.91
CA ALA A 38 -4.10 9.43 -14.04
C ALA A 38 -4.32 8.48 -12.86
N THR A 39 -3.25 7.87 -12.33
CA THR A 39 -3.37 6.84 -11.29
C THR A 39 -2.40 7.10 -10.15
N ILE A 40 -2.90 7.09 -8.92
CA ILE A 40 -2.10 7.04 -7.70
C ILE A 40 -2.46 5.73 -6.98
N TYR A 41 -1.46 4.87 -6.81
CA TYR A 41 -1.62 3.66 -6.00
C TYR A 41 -1.32 3.97 -4.53
N ALA A 42 -2.19 3.53 -3.64
CA ALA A 42 -2.02 3.67 -2.21
C ALA A 42 -2.54 2.44 -1.45
N SER A 43 -1.95 2.17 -0.30
CA SER A 43 -2.39 1.12 0.62
C SER A 43 -3.10 1.71 1.84
N ASP A 44 -3.50 0.85 2.76
CA ASP A 44 -4.02 1.21 4.08
C ASP A 44 -3.03 2.00 4.96
N LYS A 45 -1.74 2.04 4.57
CA LYS A 45 -0.70 2.84 5.25
C LYS A 45 -0.77 4.32 4.90
N PHE A 46 -1.42 4.67 3.79
CA PHE A 46 -1.66 6.06 3.41
C PHE A 46 -2.93 6.57 4.08
N VAL A 47 -2.77 7.38 5.11
CA VAL A 47 -3.87 7.93 5.90
C VAL A 47 -3.79 9.46 5.92
N THR A 48 -4.95 10.10 5.98
CA THR A 48 -5.08 11.54 6.22
C THR A 48 -5.64 11.76 7.62
N ILE A 49 -4.89 12.45 8.46
CA ILE A 49 -5.32 12.73 9.84
C ILE A 49 -6.29 13.92 9.88
N ALA A 50 -7.10 14.00 10.94
CA ALA A 50 -8.13 15.04 11.07
C ALA A 50 -7.57 16.47 11.04
N TYR A 51 -6.38 16.67 11.60
CA TYR A 51 -5.70 17.96 11.70
C TYR A 51 -4.82 18.29 10.50
N LEU A 52 -4.86 17.48 9.45
CA LEU A 52 -4.10 17.75 8.23
C LEU A 52 -4.53 19.08 7.64
N LEU A 53 -3.57 19.96 7.39
CA LEU A 53 -3.83 21.24 6.71
C LEU A 53 -4.38 20.92 5.31
N ASN A 54 -5.52 21.56 5.01
CA ASN A 54 -6.32 21.26 3.84
C ASN A 54 -6.05 22.29 2.75
N GLY A 55 -4.96 22.11 2.02
CA GLY A 55 -4.75 22.80 0.76
C GLY A 55 -5.46 22.09 -0.39
N ALA A 56 -5.50 22.71 -1.56
CA ALA A 56 -6.06 22.10 -2.78
C ALA A 56 -5.13 21.01 -3.33
N MET A 57 -5.09 19.89 -2.62
CA MET A 57 -4.15 18.76 -2.85
C MET A 57 -4.14 18.29 -4.31
N PHE A 58 -5.31 18.26 -4.96
CA PHE A 58 -5.53 17.72 -6.30
C PHE A 58 -5.95 18.76 -7.33
N LYS A 59 -5.69 20.03 -7.06
CA LYS A 59 -6.07 21.09 -8.00
C LYS A 59 -5.47 20.85 -9.38
N ASP A 60 -6.30 20.96 -10.42
CA ASP A 60 -5.93 20.79 -11.83
C ASP A 60 -5.38 19.41 -12.24
N CYS A 61 -5.70 18.37 -11.48
CA CYS A 61 -5.35 16.97 -11.79
C CYS A 61 -6.47 16.28 -12.59
N LYS A 62 -6.76 16.75 -13.77
CA LYS A 62 -8.00 16.42 -14.53
C LYS A 62 -8.10 15.00 -15.07
N LYS A 63 -7.04 14.20 -14.99
CA LYS A 63 -6.99 12.85 -15.60
C LYS A 63 -7.15 11.69 -14.61
N PHE A 64 -7.47 11.96 -13.35
CA PHE A 64 -7.59 10.89 -12.36
C PHE A 64 -8.61 9.82 -12.76
N VAL A 65 -8.17 8.55 -12.63
CA VAL A 65 -8.96 7.33 -12.79
C VAL A 65 -8.78 6.51 -11.52
N GLY A 66 -9.50 6.88 -10.46
CA GLY A 66 -9.51 6.17 -9.17
C GLY A 66 -10.87 5.54 -8.89
N ALA A 67 -11.25 5.46 -7.63
CA ALA A 67 -12.57 4.98 -7.24
C ALA A 67 -13.71 5.86 -7.77
N VAL A 68 -13.43 7.17 -7.93
CA VAL A 68 -14.37 8.14 -8.54
C VAL A 68 -13.63 9.01 -9.57
N PRO A 69 -14.36 9.57 -10.58
CA PRO A 69 -13.79 10.50 -11.53
C PRO A 69 -13.41 11.83 -10.87
N TYR A 70 -12.51 12.58 -11.50
CA TYR A 70 -12.08 13.88 -11.02
C TYR A 70 -13.23 14.91 -11.00
N ASP A 71 -13.36 15.60 -9.87
CA ASP A 71 -14.30 16.72 -9.69
C ASP A 71 -13.51 17.97 -9.24
N PRO A 72 -13.55 19.07 -10.03
CA PRO A 72 -12.83 20.31 -9.70
C PRO A 72 -13.31 20.99 -8.41
N ASN A 73 -14.48 20.61 -7.89
CA ASN A 73 -15.01 21.10 -6.62
C ASN A 73 -14.56 20.25 -5.41
N ARG A 74 -13.94 19.11 -5.66
CA ARG A 74 -13.49 18.15 -4.63
C ARG A 74 -11.99 17.88 -4.79
N VAL A 75 -11.17 18.81 -4.35
CA VAL A 75 -9.72 18.79 -4.56
C VAL A 75 -8.90 18.70 -3.26
N GLY A 76 -9.57 18.50 -2.14
CA GLY A 76 -8.94 18.42 -0.83
C GLY A 76 -8.54 17.00 -0.42
N LYS A 77 -8.08 16.90 0.83
CA LYS A 77 -7.61 15.63 1.45
C LYS A 77 -8.68 14.54 1.51
N GLU A 78 -9.96 14.90 1.50
CA GLU A 78 -11.08 13.97 1.52
C GLU A 78 -11.08 13.02 0.32
N MET A 79 -10.40 13.42 -0.76
CA MET A 79 -10.24 12.63 -1.97
C MET A 79 -8.98 11.74 -1.96
N ALA A 80 -8.14 11.84 -0.94
CA ALA A 80 -6.90 11.07 -0.81
C ALA A 80 -7.16 9.67 -0.21
N ASN A 81 -8.00 8.89 -0.88
CA ASN A 81 -8.34 7.53 -0.48
C ASN A 81 -8.75 6.70 -1.71
N TYR A 82 -8.77 5.38 -1.56
CA TYR A 82 -9.08 4.42 -2.62
C TYR A 82 -10.49 3.83 -2.57
N THR A 83 -11.35 4.31 -1.67
CA THR A 83 -12.76 3.85 -1.55
C THR A 83 -13.73 4.80 -2.21
N THR A 84 -13.61 6.09 -1.93
CA THR A 84 -14.48 7.16 -2.42
C THR A 84 -13.71 8.34 -3.01
N GLY A 85 -12.41 8.17 -3.23
CA GLY A 85 -11.49 9.20 -3.68
C GLY A 85 -10.79 8.87 -4.99
N TYR A 86 -9.65 9.53 -5.22
CA TYR A 86 -8.91 9.48 -6.49
C TYR A 86 -7.84 8.39 -6.53
N PHE A 87 -7.63 7.64 -5.45
CA PHE A 87 -6.59 6.62 -5.40
C PHE A 87 -7.10 5.26 -5.89
N THR A 88 -6.17 4.41 -6.28
CA THR A 88 -6.39 2.99 -6.57
C THR A 88 -5.68 2.15 -5.50
N TYR A 89 -6.38 1.17 -4.94
CA TYR A 89 -5.77 0.32 -3.92
C TYR A 89 -4.63 -0.53 -4.49
N LYS A 90 -3.52 -0.53 -3.78
CA LYS A 90 -2.41 -1.46 -3.99
C LYS A 90 -1.81 -1.80 -2.63
N ALA A 91 -1.76 -3.08 -2.29
CA ALA A 91 -1.15 -3.52 -1.04
C ALA A 91 0.31 -3.07 -0.95
N ALA A 92 0.72 -2.66 0.24
CA ALA A 92 2.12 -2.35 0.50
C ALA A 92 2.97 -3.60 0.29
N SER A 93 4.08 -3.46 -0.41
CA SER A 93 5.09 -4.51 -0.55
C SER A 93 6.14 -4.38 0.57
N GLY A 94 6.70 -5.51 1.05
CA GLY A 94 7.76 -5.52 2.04
C GLY A 94 7.50 -6.45 3.22
N ILE A 95 8.37 -6.41 4.22
CA ILE A 95 8.39 -7.34 5.37
C ILE A 95 7.10 -7.24 6.21
N ASP A 96 6.46 -6.08 6.25
CA ASP A 96 5.20 -5.89 6.97
C ASP A 96 4.01 -6.66 6.36
N ALA A 97 4.12 -7.09 5.10
CA ALA A 97 3.11 -7.90 4.42
C ALA A 97 3.12 -9.38 4.85
N VAL A 98 4.12 -9.81 5.61
CA VAL A 98 4.29 -11.21 6.07
C VAL A 98 3.24 -11.59 7.12
N SER A 99 2.63 -10.63 7.80
CA SER A 99 1.59 -10.89 8.80
C SER A 99 0.26 -11.43 8.24
N THR A 100 0.05 -11.33 6.93
CA THR A 100 -1.16 -11.83 6.26
C THR A 100 -1.02 -13.26 5.72
N THR A 101 0.13 -13.91 5.97
CA THR A 101 0.40 -15.27 5.50
C THR A 101 -0.21 -16.37 6.38
N ASP A 102 -0.99 -16.02 7.39
CA ASP A 102 -1.64 -16.98 8.28
C ASP A 102 -2.60 -17.93 7.56
N ASN A 103 -2.99 -17.63 6.33
CA ASN A 103 -3.85 -18.47 5.50
C ASN A 103 -3.10 -19.35 4.48
N ILE A 104 -1.76 -19.25 4.40
CA ILE A 104 -0.99 -20.15 3.53
C ILE A 104 -0.77 -21.46 4.28
N ALA A 105 -1.27 -22.55 3.70
CA ALA A 105 -1.06 -23.89 4.26
C ALA A 105 0.43 -24.15 4.45
N ALA A 106 0.81 -24.61 5.65
CA ALA A 106 2.17 -24.98 5.94
C ALA A 106 2.51 -26.31 5.24
N GLU A 107 3.65 -26.34 4.59
CA GLU A 107 4.24 -27.57 4.06
C GLU A 107 5.34 -28.04 5.02
N TYR A 108 5.32 -29.32 5.34
CA TYR A 108 6.26 -29.93 6.28
C TYR A 108 7.24 -30.83 5.54
N TYR A 109 8.50 -30.76 5.91
CA TYR A 109 9.58 -31.59 5.36
C TYR A 109 10.43 -32.17 6.49
N ASP A 110 10.97 -33.36 6.29
CA ASP A 110 11.99 -33.93 7.19
C ASP A 110 13.37 -33.28 6.93
N VAL A 111 14.36 -33.64 7.75
CA VAL A 111 15.74 -33.14 7.60
C VAL A 111 16.42 -33.59 6.30
N ASN A 112 15.89 -34.56 5.60
CA ASN A 112 16.37 -35.06 4.31
C ASN A 112 15.65 -34.40 3.12
N GLY A 113 14.72 -33.47 3.38
CA GLY A 113 13.94 -32.77 2.36
C GLY A 113 12.71 -33.52 1.86
N ARG A 114 12.34 -34.64 2.53
CA ARG A 114 11.14 -35.41 2.18
C ARG A 114 9.89 -34.69 2.66
N ARG A 115 8.91 -34.53 1.80
CA ARG A 115 7.63 -33.92 2.16
C ARG A 115 6.83 -34.82 3.11
N LEU A 116 6.30 -34.20 4.17
CA LEU A 116 5.49 -34.87 5.19
C LEU A 116 4.04 -34.43 5.10
N ASN A 117 3.09 -35.32 5.40
CA ASN A 117 1.67 -34.98 5.46
C ASN A 117 1.29 -34.23 6.75
N ALA A 118 2.11 -34.36 7.79
CA ALA A 118 1.91 -33.74 9.09
C ALA A 118 3.27 -33.58 9.80
N PRO A 119 3.38 -32.70 10.81
CA PRO A 119 4.60 -32.61 11.61
C PRO A 119 4.90 -33.91 12.32
N GLN A 120 6.15 -34.32 12.32
CA GLN A 120 6.65 -35.49 13.02
C GLN A 120 7.43 -35.09 14.28
N LYS A 121 7.58 -36.04 15.21
CA LYS A 121 8.44 -35.87 16.38
C LYS A 121 9.88 -35.64 15.92
N GLY A 122 10.55 -34.64 16.50
CA GLY A 122 11.89 -34.23 16.14
C GLY A 122 11.94 -32.97 15.31
N LEU A 123 13.02 -32.78 14.57
CA LEU A 123 13.23 -31.56 13.75
C LEU A 123 12.42 -31.66 12.45
N ASN A 124 11.58 -30.67 12.22
CA ASN A 124 10.83 -30.49 10.99
C ASN A 124 11.23 -29.18 10.29
N ILE A 125 11.22 -29.21 8.97
CA ILE A 125 11.34 -28.01 8.15
C ILE A 125 9.92 -27.60 7.73
N VAL A 126 9.52 -26.39 8.10
CA VAL A 126 8.19 -25.85 7.79
C VAL A 126 8.34 -24.75 6.76
N LYS A 127 7.69 -24.94 5.61
CA LYS A 127 7.66 -23.95 4.53
C LYS A 127 6.28 -23.32 4.45
N ARG A 128 6.22 -21.99 4.48
CA ARG A 128 5.01 -21.21 4.27
C ARG A 128 5.31 -20.12 3.22
N GLY A 129 4.83 -20.33 2.01
CA GLY A 129 5.15 -19.45 0.89
C GLY A 129 6.67 -19.39 0.65
N ASN A 130 7.25 -18.21 0.71
CA ASN A 130 8.69 -18.01 0.53
C ASN A 130 9.51 -18.11 1.83
N ARG A 131 8.88 -18.44 2.94
CA ARG A 131 9.56 -18.53 4.24
C ARG A 131 9.74 -19.98 4.66
N THR A 132 10.96 -20.31 5.07
CA THR A 132 11.33 -21.63 5.59
C THR A 132 11.85 -21.49 7.01
N THR A 133 11.33 -22.27 7.94
CA THR A 133 11.76 -22.33 9.34
C THR A 133 11.99 -23.75 9.79
N LYS A 134 12.89 -23.95 10.75
CA LYS A 134 13.11 -25.22 11.43
C LYS A 134 12.33 -25.22 12.74
N VAL A 135 11.55 -26.27 12.98
CA VAL A 135 10.74 -26.43 14.20
C VAL A 135 11.04 -27.76 14.84
N LEU A 136 11.34 -27.74 16.13
CA LEU A 136 11.52 -28.96 16.93
C LEU A 136 10.18 -29.36 17.57
N VAL A 137 9.66 -30.53 17.22
CA VAL A 137 8.46 -31.12 17.80
C VAL A 137 8.88 -32.12 18.88
N LYS A 138 8.44 -31.86 20.09
CA LYS A 138 8.74 -32.71 21.26
C LYS A 138 7.75 -33.87 21.39
#